data_762f2098c71b5fe0fa7d3cda85d7d0b5
#
_entry.id   762f2098c71b5fe0fa7d3cda85d7d0b5
#
_cell.length_a   1.000
_cell.length_b   1.000
_cell.length_c   1.000
_cell.angle_alpha   90.00
_cell.angle_beta   90.00
_cell.angle_gamma   90.00
#
_symmetry.space_group_name_H-M   'P 1'
#
loop_
_entity.id
_entity.type
_entity.pdbx_description
1 polymer ?
#
loop_
_entity_poly.entity_id
_entity_poly.type
_entity_poly.pdbx_seq_one_letter_code
_entity_poly.pdbx_strand_id
1 'polypeptide(L)'
;PQNAAASLTSMLGMNLVNEFTVGYNGAKTRINSSAPTINGIDFSTIALNTSGSIALPSIAGQGGSAGLSVPGGLIRANSATNGRGAPYTPYTYSFIDNLSYVTGNHSIKVGGEVRVVRLHTDRLGGTTYSFSNLTNFLDGSLSSVDEIADLSLPSPFNNGATGERFLKQQYYVAYAQDEVKLRPNLTVNVGMRYEYYSPLHED
;
A
#
# COMPACT_ATOMS: atom_id res chain seq x y z
N PRO A 1 0.79 -15.70 -1.87
CA PRO A 1 -0.59 -15.28 -1.64
C PRO A 1 -1.39 -16.41 -0.98
N GLN A 2 -2.35 -16.04 -0.17
CA GLN A 2 -3.28 -16.93 0.50
C GLN A 2 -4.70 -16.37 0.32
N ASN A 3 -5.63 -17.23 -0.10
CA ASN A 3 -7.02 -16.86 -0.29
C ASN A 3 -7.90 -17.94 0.36
N ALA A 4 -8.91 -17.50 1.07
CA ALA A 4 -9.94 -18.38 1.61
C ALA A 4 -11.30 -17.67 1.54
N ALA A 5 -12.34 -18.42 1.25
CA ALA A 5 -13.70 -17.94 1.33
C ALA A 5 -14.62 -19.05 1.83
N ALA A 6 -15.65 -18.66 2.57
CA ALA A 6 -16.72 -19.53 3.02
C ALA A 6 -18.05 -18.81 2.86
N SER A 7 -19.06 -19.52 2.34
CA SER A 7 -20.40 -19.00 2.17
C SER A 7 -21.41 -19.88 2.86
N LEU A 8 -22.42 -19.26 3.46
CA LEU A 8 -23.57 -19.90 4.07
C LEU A 8 -24.82 -19.42 3.36
N THR A 9 -25.54 -20.32 2.71
CA THR A 9 -26.84 -20.04 2.12
C THR A 9 -27.95 -20.59 3.03
N SER A 10 -28.87 -19.75 3.41
CA SER A 10 -30.00 -20.07 4.28
C SER A 10 -31.32 -19.81 3.58
N MET A 11 -32.18 -20.81 3.50
CA MET A 11 -33.55 -20.65 3.03
C MET A 11 -34.47 -20.35 4.22
N LEU A 12 -34.98 -19.13 4.27
CA LEU A 12 -35.87 -18.64 5.34
C LEU A 12 -37.33 -18.66 4.89
N GLY A 13 -37.87 -19.86 4.69
CA GLY A 13 -39.18 -20.07 4.09
C GLY A 13 -39.11 -20.31 2.58
N MET A 14 -40.24 -20.18 1.88
CA MET A 14 -40.34 -20.50 0.45
C MET A 14 -39.81 -19.40 -0.48
N ASN A 15 -39.75 -18.17 0.00
CA ASN A 15 -39.55 -17.00 -0.86
C ASN A 15 -38.34 -16.14 -0.44
N LEU A 16 -37.64 -16.51 0.63
CA LEU A 16 -36.57 -15.71 1.19
C LEU A 16 -35.28 -16.55 1.27
N VAL A 17 -34.24 -16.05 0.64
CA VAL A 17 -32.90 -16.66 0.66
C VAL A 17 -31.90 -15.63 1.16
N ASN A 18 -31.10 -16.02 2.13
CA ASN A 18 -29.96 -15.25 2.60
C ASN A 18 -28.66 -15.97 2.23
N GLU A 19 -27.68 -15.21 1.77
CA GLU A 19 -26.33 -15.67 1.49
C GLU A 19 -25.32 -14.80 2.20
N PHE A 20 -24.64 -15.37 3.19
CA PHE A 20 -23.56 -14.72 3.92
C PHE A 20 -22.23 -15.31 3.48
N THR A 21 -21.28 -14.44 3.11
CA THR A 21 -19.94 -14.84 2.66
C THR A 21 -18.87 -14.12 3.46
N VAL A 22 -17.89 -14.87 3.92
CA VAL A 22 -16.65 -14.36 4.53
C VAL A 22 -15.51 -14.66 3.60
N GLY A 23 -14.68 -13.66 3.32
CA GLY A 23 -13.50 -13.79 2.49
C GLY A 23 -12.22 -13.29 3.20
N TYR A 24 -11.13 -13.97 2.93
CA TYR A 24 -9.79 -13.54 3.27
C TYR A 24 -8.91 -13.57 2.03
N ASN A 25 -8.16 -12.51 1.82
CA ASN A 25 -7.13 -12.42 0.79
C ASN A 25 -5.88 -11.82 1.42
N GLY A 26 -4.73 -12.45 1.24
CA GLY A 26 -3.49 -11.95 1.78
C GLY A 26 -2.26 -12.38 0.98
N ALA A 27 -1.24 -11.55 1.03
CA ALA A 27 0.07 -11.88 0.48
C ALA A 27 1.14 -11.43 1.46
N LYS A 28 2.15 -12.25 1.64
CA LYS A 28 3.38 -11.87 2.34
C LYS A 28 4.50 -11.83 1.33
N THR A 29 4.96 -10.64 1.02
CA THR A 29 6.05 -10.41 0.08
C THR A 29 7.19 -9.74 0.83
N ARG A 30 8.41 -10.19 0.57
CA ARG A 30 9.63 -9.53 1.00
C ARG A 30 10.48 -9.27 -0.23
N ILE A 31 10.94 -8.04 -0.35
CA ILE A 31 11.93 -7.66 -1.34
C ILE A 31 13.28 -7.71 -0.62
N ASN A 32 14.00 -8.79 -0.84
CA ASN A 32 15.38 -8.90 -0.36
C ASN A 32 16.29 -8.50 -1.49
N SER A 33 17.15 -7.54 -1.23
CA SER A 33 18.20 -7.19 -2.16
C SER A 33 19.52 -7.74 -1.63
N SER A 34 20.31 -8.33 -2.52
CA SER A 34 21.70 -8.71 -2.24
C SER A 34 22.60 -7.99 -3.23
N ALA A 35 23.68 -7.43 -2.73
CA ALA A 35 24.70 -6.88 -3.62
C ALA A 35 25.37 -8.03 -4.39
N PRO A 36 25.64 -7.86 -5.68
CA PRO A 36 26.31 -8.86 -6.47
C PRO A 36 27.79 -8.98 -6.08
N THR A 37 28.34 -10.16 -6.32
CA THR A 37 29.80 -10.35 -6.32
C THR A 37 30.26 -10.39 -7.78
N ILE A 38 31.10 -9.45 -8.18
CA ILE A 38 31.61 -9.32 -9.54
C ILE A 38 33.15 -9.41 -9.51
N ASN A 39 33.70 -10.34 -10.28
CA ASN A 39 35.13 -10.60 -10.32
C ASN A 39 35.78 -10.83 -8.93
N GLY A 40 35.06 -11.52 -8.04
CA GLY A 40 35.54 -11.79 -6.68
C GLY A 40 35.37 -10.63 -5.70
N ILE A 41 34.85 -9.50 -6.14
CA ILE A 41 34.58 -8.34 -5.29
C ILE A 41 33.14 -8.41 -4.82
N ASP A 42 32.94 -8.49 -3.54
CA ASP A 42 31.61 -8.41 -2.92
C ASP A 42 31.19 -6.93 -2.82
N PHE A 43 30.24 -6.52 -3.63
CA PHE A 43 29.75 -5.15 -3.67
C PHE A 43 29.04 -4.72 -2.37
N SER A 44 28.67 -5.64 -1.50
CA SER A 44 28.18 -5.29 -0.16
C SER A 44 29.24 -4.68 0.74
N THR A 45 30.51 -4.92 0.42
CA THR A 45 31.64 -4.42 1.19
C THR A 45 32.20 -3.11 0.65
N ILE A 46 31.79 -2.69 -0.55
CA ILE A 46 32.24 -1.44 -1.15
C ILE A 46 31.64 -0.28 -0.36
N ALA A 47 32.53 0.60 0.06
CA ALA A 47 32.16 1.81 0.75
C ALA A 47 32.45 3.02 -0.13
N LEU A 48 31.47 3.91 -0.28
CA LEU A 48 31.65 5.19 -0.95
C LEU A 48 32.05 6.23 0.09
N ASN A 49 33.13 6.94 -0.18
CA ASN A 49 33.49 8.12 0.59
C ASN A 49 32.80 9.33 -0.04
N THR A 50 31.78 9.83 0.60
CA THR A 50 31.07 11.03 0.17
C THR A 50 31.38 12.16 1.12
N SER A 51 31.83 13.28 0.60
CA SER A 51 31.97 14.52 1.33
C SER A 51 31.38 15.65 0.50
N GLY A 52 30.63 16.52 1.12
CA GLY A 52 30.06 17.67 0.43
C GLY A 52 28.89 18.28 1.18
N SER A 53 28.43 19.41 0.69
CA SER A 53 27.17 20.02 1.10
C SER A 53 26.20 20.00 -0.06
N ILE A 54 24.98 19.56 0.19
CA ILE A 54 23.89 19.54 -0.80
C ILE A 54 22.94 20.67 -0.42
N ALA A 55 22.62 21.53 -1.41
CA ALA A 55 21.57 22.50 -1.23
C ALA A 55 20.22 21.79 -1.25
N LEU A 56 19.49 21.83 -0.15
CA LEU A 56 18.12 21.34 -0.11
C LEU A 56 17.21 22.31 -0.90
N PRO A 57 16.25 21.78 -1.68
CA PRO A 57 15.23 22.63 -2.26
C PRO A 57 14.49 23.34 -1.12
N SER A 58 14.24 24.64 -1.30
CA SER A 58 13.46 25.42 -0.34
C SER A 58 12.06 24.84 -0.24
N ILE A 59 11.67 24.38 0.94
CA ILE A 59 10.28 24.04 1.21
C ILE A 59 9.51 25.35 1.20
N ALA A 60 8.44 25.41 0.41
CA ALA A 60 7.61 26.61 0.29
C ALA A 60 7.16 27.09 1.68
N GLY A 61 7.59 28.31 2.07
CA GLY A 61 7.29 28.90 3.37
C GLY A 61 8.45 28.92 4.38
N GLN A 62 9.57 28.27 4.10
CA GLN A 62 10.79 28.41 4.88
C GLN A 62 11.81 29.20 4.07
N GLY A 63 12.03 30.45 4.41
CA GLY A 63 13.02 31.29 3.76
C GLY A 63 14.44 30.82 4.08
N GLY A 64 15.13 30.33 3.07
CA GLY A 64 16.55 29.99 3.14
C GLY A 64 16.85 28.61 2.60
N SER A 65 17.81 28.50 1.69
CA SER A 65 18.44 27.22 1.35
C SER A 65 19.27 26.77 2.54
N ALA A 66 18.72 25.87 3.35
CA ALA A 66 19.53 25.17 4.32
C ALA A 66 20.45 24.21 3.55
N GLY A 67 21.74 24.51 3.52
CA GLY A 67 22.74 23.58 3.01
C GLY A 67 22.79 22.36 3.93
N LEU A 68 22.53 21.18 3.37
CA LEU A 68 22.69 19.94 4.09
C LEU A 68 24.13 19.50 4.01
N SER A 69 24.79 19.41 5.15
CA SER A 69 26.07 18.74 5.23
C SER A 69 25.85 17.24 5.19
N VAL A 70 26.22 16.60 4.09
CA VAL A 70 26.27 15.14 4.05
C VAL A 70 27.42 14.71 4.97
N PRO A 71 27.16 13.93 6.02
CA PRO A 71 28.25 13.42 6.86
C PRO A 71 29.25 12.69 5.97
N GLY A 72 30.48 13.15 5.94
CA GLY A 72 31.58 12.41 5.32
C GLY A 72 31.67 11.05 5.99
N GLY A 73 31.62 10.00 5.23
CA GLY A 73 31.66 8.65 5.78
C GLY A 73 31.68 7.59 4.70
N LEU A 74 32.04 6.41 5.11
CA LEU A 74 31.97 5.23 4.26
C LEU A 74 30.54 4.76 4.17
N ILE A 75 29.91 4.91 3.00
CA ILE A 75 28.57 4.42 2.73
C ILE A 75 28.71 3.16 1.91
N ARG A 76 28.14 2.09 2.40
CA ARG A 76 28.11 0.84 1.63
C ARG A 76 27.25 1.02 0.40
N ALA A 77 27.81 0.77 -0.77
CA ALA A 77 27.04 0.62 -1.99
C ALA A 77 26.23 -0.69 -1.87
N ASN A 78 25.00 -0.55 -1.44
CA ASN A 78 24.13 -1.67 -1.24
C ASN A 78 22.94 -1.54 -2.19
N SER A 79 22.40 -2.69 -2.60
CA SER A 79 21.24 -2.69 -3.47
C SER A 79 20.00 -2.08 -2.79
N ALA A 80 19.06 -1.72 -3.57
CA ALA A 80 17.82 -0.94 -3.45
C ALA A 80 17.20 -0.65 -2.07
N THR A 81 17.58 -1.29 -1.00
CA THR A 81 17.02 -1.06 0.34
C THR A 81 18.05 -1.12 1.45
N ASN A 82 19.31 -0.76 1.17
CA ASN A 82 20.43 -0.85 2.14
C ASN A 82 20.52 -2.23 2.83
N GLY A 83 20.23 -3.31 2.10
CA GLY A 83 20.22 -4.68 2.62
C GLY A 83 19.07 -4.99 3.58
N ARG A 84 18.12 -4.09 3.78
CA ARG A 84 16.92 -4.34 4.57
C ARG A 84 15.87 -5.02 3.72
N GLY A 85 15.30 -6.11 4.22
CA GLY A 85 14.11 -6.68 3.62
C GLY A 85 12.95 -5.70 3.77
N ALA A 86 12.35 -5.31 2.65
CA ALA A 86 11.16 -4.48 2.68
C ALA A 86 9.91 -5.38 2.70
N PRO A 87 9.24 -5.54 3.84
CA PRO A 87 8.00 -6.27 3.89
C PRO A 87 6.92 -5.50 3.12
N TYR A 88 6.13 -6.23 2.37
CA TYR A 88 4.90 -5.76 1.78
C TYR A 88 3.84 -6.82 1.98
N THR A 89 3.01 -6.61 2.98
CA THR A 89 2.04 -7.60 3.45
C THR A 89 0.64 -7.00 3.43
N PRO A 90 -0.01 -6.94 2.26
CA PRO A 90 -1.42 -6.60 2.17
C PRO A 90 -2.28 -7.77 2.61
N TYR A 91 -3.35 -7.49 3.33
CA TYR A 91 -4.41 -8.45 3.59
C TYR A 91 -5.76 -7.77 3.71
N THR A 92 -6.77 -8.51 3.32
CA THR A 92 -8.14 -8.03 3.24
C THR A 92 -9.08 -9.07 3.84
N TYR A 93 -9.95 -8.62 4.72
CA TYR A 93 -11.12 -9.36 5.17
C TYR A 93 -12.36 -8.76 4.54
N SER A 94 -13.23 -9.59 4.00
CA SER A 94 -14.51 -9.18 3.45
C SER A 94 -15.65 -9.97 4.08
N PHE A 95 -16.72 -9.25 4.40
CA PHE A 95 -17.97 -9.78 4.92
C PHE A 95 -19.09 -9.28 4.01
N ILE A 96 -19.78 -10.20 3.35
CA ILE A 96 -20.81 -9.88 2.36
C ILE A 96 -22.08 -10.58 2.81
N ASP A 97 -23.19 -9.85 2.82
CA ASP A 97 -24.50 -10.40 3.10
C ASP A 97 -25.50 -9.98 2.04
N ASN A 98 -26.21 -10.95 1.49
CA ASN A 98 -27.17 -10.76 0.43
C ASN A 98 -28.49 -11.44 0.81
N LEU A 99 -29.59 -10.70 0.74
CA LEU A 99 -30.93 -11.19 0.97
C LEU A 99 -31.72 -11.07 -0.33
N SER A 100 -32.33 -12.17 -0.75
CA SER A 100 -33.16 -12.25 -1.93
C SER A 100 -34.57 -12.65 -1.51
N TYR A 101 -35.57 -11.86 -1.88
CA TYR A 101 -36.97 -12.09 -1.56
C TYR A 101 -37.84 -12.02 -2.81
N VAL A 102 -38.62 -13.07 -3.05
CA VAL A 102 -39.53 -13.14 -4.20
C VAL A 102 -40.97 -13.11 -3.70
N THR A 103 -41.75 -12.17 -4.22
CA THR A 103 -43.18 -12.05 -3.87
C THR A 103 -43.97 -11.52 -5.04
N GLY A 104 -45.00 -12.27 -5.47
CA GLY A 104 -45.82 -11.91 -6.63
C GLY A 104 -44.93 -11.70 -7.88
N ASN A 105 -44.94 -10.48 -8.41
CA ASN A 105 -44.17 -10.08 -9.58
C ASN A 105 -42.83 -9.43 -9.24
N HIS A 106 -42.45 -9.37 -7.97
CA HIS A 106 -41.26 -8.71 -7.48
C HIS A 106 -40.15 -9.72 -7.13
N SER A 107 -38.93 -9.41 -7.51
CA SER A 107 -37.73 -10.08 -7.09
C SER A 107 -36.78 -9.05 -6.46
N ILE A 108 -36.87 -8.93 -5.16
CA ILE A 108 -36.15 -7.92 -4.38
C ILE A 108 -34.81 -8.49 -3.92
N LYS A 109 -33.73 -7.74 -4.11
CA LYS A 109 -32.42 -8.07 -3.56
C LYS A 109 -31.90 -6.89 -2.76
N VAL A 110 -31.46 -7.16 -1.54
CA VAL A 110 -30.76 -6.19 -0.69
C VAL A 110 -29.50 -6.82 -0.18
N GLY A 111 -28.47 -6.03 -0.02
CA GLY A 111 -27.22 -6.57 0.49
C GLY A 111 -26.21 -5.51 0.86
N GLY A 112 -25.12 -5.96 1.42
CA GLY A 112 -24.03 -5.11 1.82
C GLY A 112 -22.70 -5.84 1.90
N GLU A 113 -21.65 -5.06 1.92
CA GLU A 113 -20.28 -5.53 2.11
C GLU A 113 -19.56 -4.64 3.09
N VAL A 114 -18.83 -5.25 4.01
CA VAL A 114 -17.80 -4.59 4.81
C VAL A 114 -16.48 -5.23 4.45
N ARG A 115 -15.53 -4.40 3.99
CA ARG A 115 -14.18 -4.85 3.68
C ARG A 115 -13.18 -4.07 4.51
N VAL A 116 -12.29 -4.79 5.19
CA VAL A 116 -11.18 -4.22 5.96
C VAL A 116 -9.89 -4.55 5.22
N VAL A 117 -9.25 -3.52 4.69
CA VAL A 117 -7.96 -3.62 4.02
C VAL A 117 -6.88 -3.17 4.99
N ARG A 118 -5.84 -3.98 5.15
CA ARG A 118 -4.67 -3.64 5.93
C ARG A 118 -3.42 -3.85 5.10
N LEU A 119 -2.45 -2.98 5.29
CA LEU A 119 -1.16 -3.07 4.64
C LEU A 119 -0.07 -2.83 5.66
N HIS A 120 0.76 -3.83 5.87
CA HIS A 120 2.03 -3.67 6.56
C HIS A 120 3.13 -3.53 5.52
N THR A 121 3.85 -2.41 5.58
CA THR A 121 4.96 -2.12 4.67
C THR A 121 6.10 -1.45 5.42
N ASP A 122 7.32 -1.76 5.04
CA ASP A 122 8.51 -1.01 5.40
C ASP A 122 9.17 -0.56 4.10
N ARG A 123 8.98 0.69 3.76
CA ARG A 123 9.52 1.32 2.55
C ARG A 123 10.64 2.29 2.84
N LEU A 124 11.33 2.13 3.93
CA LEU A 124 12.58 2.84 4.09
C LEU A 124 13.55 2.35 3.03
N GLY A 125 13.52 3.05 1.92
CA GLY A 125 14.50 2.88 0.86
C GLY A 125 15.86 3.37 1.27
N GLY A 126 16.27 3.62 2.39
CA GLY A 126 17.58 4.17 2.71
C GLY A 126 17.93 5.38 1.86
N THR A 127 19.10 5.88 2.01
CA THR A 127 19.63 6.99 1.22
C THR A 127 20.13 6.47 -0.13
N THR A 128 19.65 7.06 -1.21
CA THR A 128 20.11 6.78 -2.58
C THR A 128 21.00 7.92 -3.06
N TYR A 129 22.22 7.59 -3.42
CA TYR A 129 23.19 8.51 -3.98
C TYR A 129 23.26 8.30 -5.48
N SER A 130 23.01 9.36 -6.24
CA SER A 130 23.01 9.34 -7.70
C SER A 130 24.19 10.12 -8.27
N PHE A 131 24.73 9.60 -9.36
CA PHE A 131 25.84 10.20 -10.11
C PHE A 131 25.45 10.34 -11.57
N SER A 132 25.78 11.46 -12.21
CA SER A 132 25.40 11.74 -13.58
C SER A 132 26.12 10.84 -14.61
N ASN A 133 27.31 10.38 -14.28
CA ASN A 133 28.14 9.54 -15.16
C ASN A 133 29.24 8.84 -14.35
N LEU A 134 29.98 7.96 -15.02
CA LEU A 134 31.04 7.17 -14.39
C LEU A 134 32.19 8.05 -13.84
N THR A 135 32.52 9.14 -14.51
CA THR A 135 33.59 10.05 -14.07
C THR A 135 33.20 10.68 -12.73
N ASN A 136 31.96 11.18 -12.63
CA ASN A 136 31.43 11.75 -11.40
C ASN A 136 31.36 10.71 -10.26
N PHE A 137 31.10 9.43 -10.59
CA PHE A 137 31.13 8.35 -9.62
C PHE A 137 32.57 8.12 -9.10
N LEU A 138 33.55 8.08 -9.98
CA LEU A 138 34.95 7.90 -9.62
C LEU A 138 35.52 9.08 -8.80
N ASP A 139 35.06 10.29 -9.12
CA ASP A 139 35.49 11.52 -8.43
C ASP A 139 34.65 11.77 -7.15
N GLY A 140 33.67 10.94 -6.82
CA GLY A 140 32.80 11.14 -5.67
C GLY A 140 31.84 12.33 -5.80
N SER A 141 31.66 12.85 -7.03
CA SER A 141 30.80 14.02 -7.31
C SER A 141 29.35 13.61 -7.48
N LEU A 142 28.53 13.83 -6.46
CA LEU A 142 27.11 13.50 -6.44
C LEU A 142 26.28 14.45 -7.31
N SER A 143 25.30 13.91 -8.01
CA SER A 143 24.26 14.70 -8.71
C SER A 143 23.00 14.89 -7.87
N SER A 144 22.62 13.89 -7.09
CA SER A 144 21.52 13.99 -6.14
C SER A 144 21.66 12.99 -5.00
N VAL A 145 20.97 13.29 -3.91
CA VAL A 145 20.73 12.36 -2.81
C VAL A 145 19.23 12.33 -2.55
N ASP A 146 18.65 11.14 -2.59
CA ASP A 146 17.26 10.93 -2.25
C ASP A 146 17.19 10.20 -0.90
N GLU A 147 16.46 10.78 0.03
CA GLU A 147 16.27 10.22 1.36
C GLU A 147 14.80 10.24 1.73
N ILE A 148 14.31 9.16 2.32
CA ILE A 148 12.99 9.12 2.92
C ILE A 148 13.14 9.51 4.39
N ALA A 149 12.59 10.66 4.75
CA ALA A 149 12.60 11.19 6.11
C ALA A 149 11.20 11.31 6.68
N ASP A 150 11.09 11.16 8.00
CA ASP A 150 9.86 11.46 8.73
C ASP A 150 9.87 12.95 9.12
N LEU A 151 9.10 13.75 8.43
CA LEU A 151 9.04 15.19 8.66
C LEU A 151 8.48 15.60 10.03
N SER A 152 7.97 14.66 10.81
CA SER A 152 7.50 14.90 12.18
C SER A 152 8.63 15.00 13.20
N LEU A 153 9.83 14.55 12.85
CA LEU A 153 11.00 14.60 13.72
C LEU A 153 11.83 15.87 13.50
N PRO A 154 12.50 16.36 14.55
CA PRO A 154 13.25 17.62 14.47
C PRO A 154 14.52 17.55 13.62
N SER A 155 14.93 16.38 13.16
CA SER A 155 16.09 16.21 12.27
C SER A 155 15.62 16.11 10.82
N PRO A 156 16.30 16.79 9.86
CA PRO A 156 16.03 16.55 8.43
C PRO A 156 16.37 15.13 8.02
N PHE A 157 17.16 14.43 8.81
CA PHE A 157 17.47 13.01 8.65
C PHE A 157 16.96 12.25 9.86
N ASN A 158 16.01 11.40 9.64
CA ASN A 158 15.56 10.46 10.65
C ASN A 158 16.60 9.38 10.90
N ASN A 159 17.66 9.70 11.59
CA ASN A 159 18.54 8.68 12.10
C ASN A 159 17.76 7.73 13.02
N GLY A 160 17.34 6.59 12.45
CA GLY A 160 16.64 5.54 13.17
C GLY A 160 15.10 5.50 12.99
N ALA A 161 14.50 6.39 12.21
CA ALA A 161 13.11 6.19 11.83
C ALA A 161 12.97 4.92 11.00
N THR A 162 12.04 4.12 11.39
CA THR A 162 11.64 2.95 10.62
C THR A 162 10.63 3.41 9.56
N GLY A 163 10.76 2.97 8.32
CA GLY A 163 9.73 3.19 7.30
C GLY A 163 8.57 2.22 7.46
N GLU A 164 8.53 1.55 8.59
CA GLU A 164 7.47 0.63 8.92
C GLU A 164 6.16 1.39 9.11
N ARG A 165 5.16 0.98 8.35
CA ARG A 165 3.83 1.58 8.35
C ARG A 165 2.78 0.49 8.39
N PHE A 166 1.78 0.73 9.23
CA PHE A 166 0.59 -0.10 9.33
C PHE A 166 -0.61 0.71 8.86
N LEU A 167 -1.05 0.45 7.66
CA LEU A 167 -2.12 1.19 7.03
C LEU A 167 -3.42 0.40 7.08
N LYS A 168 -4.51 1.11 7.31
CA LYS A 168 -5.86 0.56 7.38
C LYS A 168 -6.84 1.41 6.58
N GLN A 169 -7.68 0.74 5.81
CA GLN A 169 -8.80 1.35 5.11
C GLN A 169 -10.02 0.43 5.22
N GLN A 170 -11.18 1.03 5.36
CA GLN A 170 -12.45 0.32 5.41
C GLN A 170 -13.29 0.72 4.20
N TYR A 171 -14.00 -0.25 3.66
CA TYR A 171 -14.89 -0.09 2.56
C TYR A 171 -16.26 -0.65 2.93
N TYR A 172 -17.30 0.13 2.68
CA TYR A 172 -18.66 -0.20 3.00
C TYR A 172 -19.53 -0.08 1.75
N VAL A 173 -20.33 -1.08 1.51
CA VAL A 173 -21.32 -1.10 0.44
C VAL A 173 -22.68 -1.43 1.01
N ALA A 174 -23.70 -0.75 0.52
CA ALA A 174 -25.08 -1.15 0.69
C ALA A 174 -25.80 -1.00 -0.65
N TYR A 175 -26.65 -1.93 -0.98
CA TYR A 175 -27.45 -1.88 -2.19
C TYR A 175 -28.85 -2.47 -1.98
N ALA A 176 -29.78 -1.99 -2.80
CA ALA A 176 -31.10 -2.54 -2.92
C ALA A 176 -31.55 -2.47 -4.38
N GLN A 177 -32.18 -3.52 -4.87
CA GLN A 177 -32.75 -3.56 -6.21
C GLN A 177 -34.05 -4.35 -6.19
N ASP A 178 -34.95 -3.99 -7.09
CA ASP A 178 -36.19 -4.73 -7.35
C ASP A 178 -36.32 -4.96 -8.86
N GLU A 179 -36.55 -6.19 -9.22
CA GLU A 179 -36.92 -6.59 -10.56
C GLU A 179 -38.41 -6.89 -10.57
N VAL A 180 -39.18 -6.06 -11.29
CA VAL A 180 -40.64 -6.12 -11.33
C VAL A 180 -41.11 -6.60 -12.70
N LYS A 181 -41.78 -7.72 -12.73
CA LYS A 181 -42.42 -8.23 -13.93
C LYS A 181 -43.81 -7.58 -14.13
N LEU A 182 -43.84 -6.47 -14.87
CA LEU A 182 -45.05 -5.70 -15.12
C LEU A 182 -46.02 -6.39 -16.07
N ARG A 183 -45.46 -7.12 -17.06
CA ARG A 183 -46.24 -7.90 -18.07
C ARG A 183 -45.44 -9.15 -18.46
N PRO A 184 -46.05 -10.14 -19.13
CA PRO A 184 -45.30 -11.33 -19.57
C PRO A 184 -44.06 -11.03 -20.43
N ASN A 185 -44.10 -9.90 -21.14
CA ASN A 185 -43.02 -9.44 -22.04
C ASN A 185 -42.32 -8.13 -21.57
N LEU A 186 -42.57 -7.70 -20.32
CA LEU A 186 -41.99 -6.46 -19.78
C LEU A 186 -41.54 -6.65 -18.34
N THR A 187 -40.25 -6.59 -18.13
CA THR A 187 -39.64 -6.56 -16.82
C THR A 187 -38.88 -5.25 -16.63
N VAL A 188 -39.06 -4.62 -15.49
CA VAL A 188 -38.34 -3.39 -15.10
C VAL A 188 -37.44 -3.69 -13.92
N ASN A 189 -36.21 -3.24 -13.99
CA ASN A 189 -35.25 -3.39 -12.92
C ASN A 189 -34.85 -2.00 -12.41
N VAL A 190 -35.01 -1.78 -11.11
CA VAL A 190 -34.68 -0.52 -10.43
C VAL A 190 -33.82 -0.84 -9.21
N GLY A 191 -32.76 -0.09 -9.02
CA GLY A 191 -31.89 -0.29 -7.87
C GLY A 191 -31.03 0.90 -7.55
N MET A 192 -30.49 0.86 -6.36
CA MET A 192 -29.53 1.85 -5.85
C MET A 192 -28.39 1.14 -5.14
N ARG A 193 -27.19 1.67 -5.30
CA ARG A 193 -25.98 1.22 -4.62
C ARG A 193 -25.27 2.44 -4.02
N TYR A 194 -24.87 2.32 -2.77
CA TYR A 194 -24.07 3.29 -2.06
C TYR A 194 -22.73 2.68 -1.66
N GLU A 195 -21.66 3.40 -1.87
CA GLU A 195 -20.32 2.97 -1.54
C GLU A 195 -19.59 4.06 -0.75
N TYR A 196 -18.89 3.66 0.29
CA TYR A 196 -18.07 4.56 1.09
C TYR A 196 -16.70 3.94 1.37
N TYR A 197 -15.66 4.72 1.09
CA TYR A 197 -14.29 4.40 1.45
C TYR A 197 -13.85 5.29 2.60
N SER A 198 -13.40 4.70 3.71
CA SER A 198 -12.81 5.50 4.78
C SER A 198 -11.50 6.14 4.30
N PRO A 199 -11.10 7.27 4.88
CA PRO A 199 -9.73 7.75 4.72
C PRO A 199 -8.74 6.65 5.11
N LEU A 200 -7.57 6.67 4.46
CA LEU A 200 -6.46 5.82 4.84
C LEU A 200 -5.97 6.28 6.22
N HIS A 201 -5.85 5.36 7.14
CA HIS A 201 -5.39 5.60 8.49
C HIS A 201 -4.13 4.80 8.77
N GLU A 202 -3.18 5.39 9.44
CA GLU A 202 -2.00 4.73 10.00
C GLU A 202 -2.27 4.39 11.47
N ASP A 203 -2.13 3.10 11.83
CA ASP A 203 -2.33 2.60 13.19
C ASP A 203 -1.08 2.83 14.05
#